data_c440527a70bef4571bbe6b137fd745e4
#
_entry.id   c440527a70bef4571bbe6b137fd745e4
#
_cell.length_a   1.000
_cell.length_b   1.000
_cell.length_c   1.000
_cell.angle_alpha   90.00
_cell.angle_beta   90.00
_cell.angle_gamma   90.00
#
_symmetry.space_group_name_H-M   'P 1'
#
loop_
_entity.id
_entity.type
_entity.pdbx_description
1 polymer ?
#
loop_
_entity_poly.entity_id
_entity_poly.type
_entity_poly.pdbx_seq_one_letter_code
_entity_poly.pdbx_strand_id
1 'polypeptide(L)'
;VEKLSGEVVAVESVPGRFESLDEGQEFAVFVDYAHTPDALDNVLKTARSLTNGKLICVFGCGGDRDRGKRPEMGRAAGKWADLLWVTSDNPRSEDPDSIIKDIVKAVPANVVCATDANRASAIEAALHGASPGDCVVIAGKGHEVEQELNDRVIPFDDRLVARAVLQ
;
A
#
# COMPACT_ATOMS: atom_id res chain seq x y z
N VAL A 1 42.54 11.79 -1.11
CA VAL A 1 41.23 11.13 -0.92
C VAL A 1 40.18 12.15 -1.30
N GLU A 2 39.78 12.14 -2.59
CA GLU A 2 38.75 13.01 -3.13
C GLU A 2 37.37 12.54 -2.65
N LYS A 3 36.63 13.48 -2.06
CA LYS A 3 35.21 13.31 -1.77
C LYS A 3 34.44 13.36 -3.09
N LEU A 4 33.91 12.25 -3.54
CA LEU A 4 32.86 12.24 -4.56
C LEU A 4 31.59 12.81 -3.94
N SER A 5 31.37 14.10 -4.14
CA SER A 5 30.06 14.73 -3.95
C SER A 5 29.21 14.34 -5.17
N GLY A 6 28.55 13.18 -5.10
CA GLY A 6 27.53 12.81 -6.06
C GLY A 6 26.30 13.68 -5.82
N GLU A 7 26.03 14.63 -6.72
CA GLU A 7 24.71 15.21 -6.85
C GLU A 7 23.73 14.06 -7.11
N VAL A 8 22.89 13.77 -6.13
CA VAL A 8 21.71 12.94 -6.34
C VAL A 8 20.80 13.78 -7.22
N VAL A 9 20.83 13.51 -8.52
CA VAL A 9 19.83 14.05 -9.44
C VAL A 9 18.50 13.55 -8.93
N ALA A 10 17.65 14.45 -8.41
CA ALA A 10 16.28 14.13 -8.06
C ALA A 10 15.58 13.68 -9.35
N VAL A 11 15.49 12.37 -9.53
CA VAL A 11 14.62 11.80 -10.56
C VAL A 11 13.21 12.15 -10.13
N GLU A 12 12.53 13.02 -10.87
CA GLU A 12 11.11 13.29 -10.64
C GLU A 12 10.37 11.96 -10.62
N SER A 13 9.85 11.59 -9.45
CA SER A 13 9.09 10.36 -9.31
C SER A 13 7.81 10.49 -10.13
N VAL A 14 7.49 9.46 -10.92
CA VAL A 14 6.22 9.42 -11.63
C VAL A 14 5.10 9.31 -10.59
N PRO A 15 4.11 10.22 -10.56
CA PRO A 15 3.05 10.22 -9.56
C PRO A 15 2.40 8.84 -9.43
N GLY A 16 2.30 8.33 -8.20
CA GLY A 16 1.71 7.02 -7.88
C GLY A 16 2.51 5.81 -8.35
N ARG A 17 3.79 5.97 -8.70
CA ARG A 17 4.72 4.89 -9.05
C ARG A 17 5.92 4.92 -8.13
N PHE A 18 5.89 4.12 -7.08
CA PHE A 18 6.86 4.12 -5.99
C PHE A 18 7.19 5.56 -5.51
N GLU A 19 6.12 6.36 -5.43
CA GLU A 19 6.22 7.77 -5.04
C GLU A 19 6.50 7.88 -3.55
N SER A 20 7.64 8.48 -3.19
CA SER A 20 8.00 8.73 -1.81
C SER A 20 7.23 9.91 -1.25
N LEU A 21 6.65 9.75 -0.07
CA LEU A 21 6.04 10.83 0.71
C LEU A 21 6.93 11.13 1.91
N ASP A 22 7.41 12.38 1.98
CA ASP A 22 8.25 12.86 3.07
C ASP A 22 7.64 14.16 3.65
N GLU A 23 7.15 14.07 4.87
CA GLU A 23 6.63 15.18 5.66
C GLU A 23 7.46 15.36 6.95
N GLY A 24 8.66 14.75 7.01
CA GLY A 24 9.58 14.81 8.14
C GLY A 24 9.49 13.65 9.14
N GLN A 25 8.74 12.60 8.83
CA GLN A 25 8.65 11.39 9.64
C GLN A 25 9.96 10.56 9.57
N GLU A 26 10.24 9.77 10.61
CA GLU A 26 11.46 8.95 10.71
C GLU A 26 11.35 7.54 10.07
N PHE A 27 10.34 7.30 9.25
CA PHE A 27 10.10 6.07 8.51
C PHE A 27 9.75 6.38 7.04
N ALA A 28 10.00 5.42 6.15
CA ALA A 28 9.73 5.61 4.73
C ALA A 28 8.24 5.37 4.41
N VAL A 29 7.68 6.17 3.49
CA VAL A 29 6.31 5.98 2.98
C VAL A 29 6.34 6.03 1.46
N PHE A 30 5.78 5.01 0.81
CA PHE A 30 5.66 4.93 -0.65
C PHE A 30 4.21 4.70 -1.07
N VAL A 31 3.80 5.37 -2.14
CA VAL A 31 2.52 5.13 -2.81
C VAL A 31 2.78 4.55 -4.20
N ASP A 32 2.11 3.43 -4.52
CA ASP A 32 2.31 2.72 -5.79
C ASP A 32 0.99 2.20 -6.40
N TYR A 33 0.98 2.09 -7.72
CA TYR A 33 -0.15 1.58 -8.51
C TYR A 33 -0.20 0.04 -8.58
N ALA A 34 0.65 -0.68 -7.89
CA ALA A 34 0.71 -2.14 -7.91
C ALA A 34 -0.63 -2.77 -7.50
N HIS A 35 -1.39 -3.24 -8.48
CA HIS A 35 -2.72 -3.83 -8.33
C HIS A 35 -2.82 -5.24 -8.91
N THR A 36 -1.68 -5.84 -9.27
CA THR A 36 -1.55 -7.25 -9.70
C THR A 36 -0.58 -7.98 -8.78
N PRO A 37 -0.67 -9.32 -8.66
CA PRO A 37 0.24 -10.10 -7.81
C PRO A 37 1.72 -9.87 -8.12
N ASP A 38 2.09 -9.90 -9.40
CA ASP A 38 3.48 -9.67 -9.83
C ASP A 38 3.97 -8.26 -9.55
N ALA A 39 3.13 -7.25 -9.78
CA ALA A 39 3.48 -5.85 -9.47
C ALA A 39 3.65 -5.66 -7.97
N LEU A 40 2.76 -6.24 -7.15
CA LEU A 40 2.84 -6.15 -5.69
C LEU A 40 4.07 -6.90 -5.16
N ASP A 41 4.39 -8.09 -5.68
CA ASP A 41 5.62 -8.81 -5.33
C ASP A 41 6.86 -7.96 -5.62
N ASN A 42 6.94 -7.33 -6.79
CA ASN A 42 8.07 -6.53 -7.20
C ASN A 42 8.24 -5.26 -6.36
N VAL A 43 7.16 -4.52 -6.11
CA VAL A 43 7.22 -3.29 -5.31
C VAL A 43 7.60 -3.58 -3.86
N LEU A 44 7.02 -4.64 -3.26
CA LEU A 44 7.34 -5.01 -1.89
C LEU A 44 8.75 -5.60 -1.74
N LYS A 45 9.24 -6.35 -2.73
CA LYS A 45 10.63 -6.78 -2.80
C LYS A 45 11.60 -5.60 -2.80
N THR A 46 11.29 -4.57 -3.60
CA THR A 46 12.09 -3.34 -3.64
C THR A 46 12.04 -2.61 -2.31
N ALA A 47 10.84 -2.39 -1.76
CA ALA A 47 10.67 -1.75 -0.46
C ALA A 47 11.41 -2.52 0.64
N ARG A 48 11.35 -3.86 0.65
CA ARG A 48 12.07 -4.69 1.62
C ARG A 48 13.58 -4.47 1.60
N SER A 49 14.17 -4.28 0.42
CA SER A 49 15.61 -4.03 0.30
C SER A 49 16.05 -2.66 0.84
N LEU A 50 15.11 -1.73 0.98
CA LEU A 50 15.34 -0.37 1.50
C LEU A 50 14.98 -0.24 2.99
N THR A 51 14.36 -1.26 3.59
CA THR A 51 13.79 -1.20 4.94
C THR A 51 14.71 -1.85 5.95
N ASN A 52 15.07 -1.13 7.02
CA ASN A 52 15.83 -1.65 8.14
C ASN A 52 14.93 -2.22 9.25
N GLY A 53 13.72 -1.70 9.39
CA GLY A 53 12.70 -2.12 10.34
C GLY A 53 11.65 -3.04 9.72
N LYS A 54 10.38 -2.81 10.10
CA LYS A 54 9.23 -3.55 9.55
C LYS A 54 8.81 -3.00 8.19
N LEU A 55 8.39 -3.90 7.31
CA LEU A 55 7.69 -3.54 6.09
C LEU A 55 6.18 -3.71 6.32
N ILE A 56 5.45 -2.61 6.22
CA ILE A 56 4.00 -2.53 6.38
C ILE A 56 3.39 -2.30 4.99
N CYS A 57 2.39 -3.10 4.61
CA CYS A 57 1.72 -2.92 3.33
C CYS A 57 0.21 -2.69 3.52
N VAL A 58 -0.31 -1.61 2.92
CA VAL A 58 -1.73 -1.30 2.82
C VAL A 58 -2.18 -1.56 1.40
N PHE A 59 -3.14 -2.45 1.18
CA PHE A 59 -3.65 -2.74 -0.16
C PHE A 59 -5.05 -3.35 -0.14
N GLY A 60 -5.68 -3.36 -1.32
CA GLY A 60 -6.96 -4.00 -1.55
C GLY A 60 -7.07 -4.56 -2.97
N CYS A 61 -8.24 -5.10 -3.31
CA CYS A 61 -8.56 -5.53 -4.66
C CYS A 61 -9.88 -4.88 -5.13
N GLY A 62 -9.96 -4.60 -6.42
CA GLY A 62 -11.19 -4.10 -7.02
C GLY A 62 -12.30 -5.16 -7.07
N GLY A 63 -13.54 -4.74 -6.85
CA GLY A 63 -14.74 -5.51 -7.13
C GLY A 63 -15.07 -5.52 -8.62
N ASP A 64 -15.95 -6.44 -9.06
CA ASP A 64 -16.35 -6.66 -10.45
C ASP A 64 -15.14 -6.88 -11.38
N ARG A 65 -14.13 -7.57 -10.86
CA ARG A 65 -12.87 -7.92 -11.52
C ARG A 65 -12.52 -9.38 -11.22
N ASP A 66 -11.37 -9.83 -11.72
CA ASP A 66 -10.88 -11.19 -11.51
C ASP A 66 -10.72 -11.51 -10.01
N ARG A 67 -11.61 -12.37 -9.51
CA ARG A 67 -11.59 -12.84 -8.11
C ARG A 67 -10.43 -13.78 -7.83
N GLY A 68 -9.91 -14.46 -8.86
CA GLY A 68 -8.80 -15.40 -8.71
C GLY A 68 -7.51 -14.73 -8.25
N LYS A 69 -7.31 -13.46 -8.61
CA LYS A 69 -6.13 -12.70 -8.18
C LYS A 69 -6.14 -12.33 -6.69
N ARG A 70 -7.30 -12.30 -6.01
CA ARG A 70 -7.40 -11.88 -4.59
C ARG A 70 -6.52 -12.71 -3.67
N PRO A 71 -6.62 -14.06 -3.67
CA PRO A 71 -5.71 -14.88 -2.86
C PRO A 71 -4.25 -14.78 -3.30
N GLU A 72 -3.98 -14.54 -4.59
CA GLU A 72 -2.62 -14.35 -5.08
C GLU A 72 -2.00 -13.04 -4.57
N MET A 73 -2.78 -11.96 -4.49
CA MET A 73 -2.38 -10.70 -3.88
C MET A 73 -2.05 -10.88 -2.39
N GLY A 74 -2.88 -11.64 -1.65
CA GLY A 74 -2.62 -11.97 -0.24
C GLY A 74 -1.31 -12.73 -0.04
N ARG A 75 -1.02 -13.72 -0.90
CA ARG A 75 0.25 -14.46 -0.88
C ARG A 75 1.45 -13.58 -1.23
N ALA A 76 1.33 -12.76 -2.28
CA ALA A 76 2.39 -11.87 -2.72
C ALA A 76 2.75 -10.84 -1.63
N ALA A 77 1.75 -10.23 -1.00
CA ALA A 77 1.96 -9.29 0.08
C ALA A 77 2.59 -9.96 1.30
N GLY A 78 2.07 -11.10 1.73
CA GLY A 78 2.55 -11.82 2.91
C GLY A 78 3.94 -12.45 2.76
N LYS A 79 4.47 -12.54 1.55
CA LYS A 79 5.85 -12.99 1.29
C LYS A 79 6.91 -11.99 1.78
N TRP A 80 6.60 -10.71 1.77
CA TRP A 80 7.56 -9.65 2.01
C TRP A 80 7.26 -8.79 3.25
N ALA A 81 5.97 -8.54 3.52
CA ALA A 81 5.55 -7.65 4.59
C ALA A 81 5.50 -8.35 5.95
N ASP A 82 5.85 -7.62 6.99
CA ASP A 82 5.72 -8.05 8.39
C ASP A 82 4.30 -7.79 8.92
N LEU A 83 3.65 -6.73 8.41
CA LEU A 83 2.28 -6.34 8.75
C LEU A 83 1.51 -5.97 7.49
N LEU A 84 0.32 -6.51 7.35
CA LEU A 84 -0.64 -6.18 6.30
C LEU A 84 -1.85 -5.44 6.87
N TRP A 85 -2.26 -4.38 6.17
CA TRP A 85 -3.57 -3.78 6.26
C TRP A 85 -4.33 -4.07 4.98
N VAL A 86 -5.27 -5.00 5.03
CA VAL A 86 -6.12 -5.34 3.88
C VAL A 86 -7.38 -4.52 3.94
N THR A 87 -7.64 -3.73 2.90
CA THR A 87 -8.69 -2.72 2.85
C THR A 87 -9.43 -2.70 1.51
N SER A 88 -10.39 -1.77 1.35
CA SER A 88 -11.04 -1.55 0.06
C SER A 88 -10.09 -0.87 -0.92
N ASP A 89 -10.23 -1.26 -2.18
CA ASP A 89 -9.76 -0.50 -3.34
C ASP A 89 -10.98 0.20 -3.97
N ASN A 90 -11.48 -0.27 -5.08
CA ASN A 90 -12.75 0.11 -5.71
C ASN A 90 -13.73 -1.07 -5.59
N PRO A 91 -14.53 -1.20 -4.53
CA PRO A 91 -15.39 -2.37 -4.33
C PRO A 91 -16.52 -2.47 -5.37
N ARG A 92 -16.90 -1.37 -6.00
CA ARG A 92 -17.98 -1.31 -7.00
C ARG A 92 -19.26 -1.94 -6.46
N SER A 93 -19.85 -2.93 -7.16
CA SER A 93 -21.09 -3.58 -6.73
C SER A 93 -20.89 -4.68 -5.69
N GLU A 94 -19.64 -5.06 -5.39
CA GLU A 94 -19.36 -6.12 -4.41
C GLU A 94 -19.25 -5.57 -2.99
N ASP A 95 -19.61 -6.41 -2.03
CA ASP A 95 -19.38 -6.13 -0.60
C ASP A 95 -17.87 -6.10 -0.30
N PRO A 96 -17.33 -4.96 0.20
CA PRO A 96 -15.90 -4.82 0.47
C PRO A 96 -15.36 -5.85 1.45
N ASP A 97 -16.14 -6.25 2.45
CA ASP A 97 -15.73 -7.26 3.44
C ASP A 97 -15.58 -8.63 2.80
N SER A 98 -16.38 -8.95 1.80
CA SER A 98 -16.25 -10.19 1.04
C SER A 98 -14.97 -10.21 0.22
N ILE A 99 -14.58 -9.10 -0.40
CA ILE A 99 -13.31 -8.95 -1.12
C ILE A 99 -12.12 -9.13 -0.18
N ILE A 100 -12.17 -8.45 0.98
CA ILE A 100 -11.13 -8.54 2.02
C ILE A 100 -10.96 -9.98 2.50
N LYS A 101 -12.06 -10.69 2.78
CA LYS A 101 -12.02 -12.10 3.19
C LYS A 101 -11.35 -13.01 2.15
N ASP A 102 -11.59 -12.77 0.86
CA ASP A 102 -10.96 -13.55 -0.21
C ASP A 102 -9.44 -13.34 -0.27
N ILE A 103 -8.96 -12.12 0.03
CA ILE A 103 -7.54 -11.81 0.11
C ILE A 103 -6.91 -12.49 1.33
N VAL A 104 -7.51 -12.29 2.52
CA VAL A 104 -6.98 -12.75 3.81
C VAL A 104 -6.84 -14.28 3.89
N LYS A 105 -7.73 -15.05 3.25
CA LYS A 105 -7.66 -16.52 3.21
C LYS A 105 -6.31 -17.08 2.77
N ALA A 106 -5.54 -16.32 2.00
CA ALA A 106 -4.27 -16.77 1.44
C ALA A 106 -3.06 -16.05 2.04
N VAL A 107 -3.25 -15.16 3.01
CA VAL A 107 -2.16 -14.56 3.77
C VAL A 107 -1.50 -15.64 4.63
N PRO A 108 -0.17 -15.75 4.62
CA PRO A 108 0.54 -16.73 5.47
C PRO A 108 0.25 -16.49 6.96
N ALA A 109 0.05 -17.57 7.72
CA ALA A 109 -0.36 -17.50 9.13
C ALA A 109 0.68 -16.83 10.07
N ASN A 110 1.92 -16.72 9.63
CA ASN A 110 2.99 -16.04 10.36
C ASN A 110 3.05 -14.52 10.13
N VAL A 111 2.21 -13.99 9.24
CA VAL A 111 2.14 -12.55 8.95
C VAL A 111 1.03 -11.92 9.75
N VAL A 112 1.33 -10.81 10.42
CA VAL A 112 0.29 -10.02 11.11
C VAL A 112 -0.61 -9.36 10.06
N CYS A 113 -1.90 -9.63 10.12
CA CYS A 113 -2.86 -9.12 9.14
C CYS A 113 -4.04 -8.47 9.85
N ALA A 114 -4.18 -7.17 9.66
CA ALA A 114 -5.33 -6.39 10.08
C ALA A 114 -6.22 -6.05 8.88
N THR A 115 -7.49 -5.77 9.13
CA THR A 115 -8.47 -5.45 8.09
C THR A 115 -9.31 -4.25 8.50
N ASP A 116 -9.58 -3.37 7.54
CA ASP A 116 -10.55 -2.28 7.67
C ASP A 116 -11.09 -1.95 6.27
N ALA A 117 -12.41 -2.03 6.10
CA ALA A 117 -13.05 -1.68 4.83
C ALA A 117 -12.93 -0.18 4.49
N ASN A 118 -12.71 0.67 5.50
CA ASN A 118 -12.43 2.09 5.29
C ASN A 118 -10.93 2.27 4.97
N ARG A 119 -10.63 2.60 3.72
CA ARG A 119 -9.25 2.73 3.26
C ARG A 119 -8.49 3.87 3.95
N ALA A 120 -9.14 4.99 4.24
CA ALA A 120 -8.50 6.10 4.96
C ALA A 120 -8.09 5.66 6.37
N SER A 121 -8.98 4.97 7.10
CA SER A 121 -8.69 4.45 8.44
C SER A 121 -7.56 3.41 8.43
N ALA A 122 -7.51 2.54 7.41
CA ALA A 122 -6.43 1.57 7.25
C ALA A 122 -5.07 2.24 7.01
N ILE A 123 -5.03 3.28 6.17
CA ILE A 123 -3.82 4.09 5.92
C ILE A 123 -3.39 4.78 7.22
N GLU A 124 -4.31 5.46 7.91
CA GLU A 124 -4.04 6.14 9.17
C GLU A 124 -3.47 5.18 10.23
N ALA A 125 -4.10 4.01 10.41
CA ALA A 125 -3.63 3.02 11.37
C ALA A 125 -2.24 2.45 11.01
N ALA A 126 -1.96 2.25 9.72
CA ALA A 126 -0.66 1.79 9.25
C ALA A 126 0.44 2.83 9.53
N LEU A 127 0.17 4.11 9.27
CA LEU A 127 1.13 5.20 9.48
C LEU A 127 1.38 5.47 10.97
N HIS A 128 0.32 5.51 11.80
CA HIS A 128 0.46 5.67 13.26
C HIS A 128 1.15 4.47 13.93
N GLY A 129 1.06 3.29 13.35
CA GLY A 129 1.72 2.07 13.84
C GLY A 129 3.19 1.93 13.43
N ALA A 130 3.67 2.78 12.53
CA ALA A 130 5.04 2.73 12.05
C ALA A 130 6.02 3.38 13.06
N SER A 131 7.23 2.84 13.12
CA SER A 131 8.32 3.28 13.99
C SER A 131 9.53 3.73 13.15
N PRO A 132 10.48 4.46 13.73
CA PRO A 132 11.70 4.84 13.02
C PRO A 132 12.38 3.65 12.35
N GLY A 133 12.72 3.80 11.05
CA GLY A 133 13.34 2.77 10.25
C GLY A 133 12.39 1.77 9.58
N ASP A 134 11.08 1.86 9.85
CA ASP A 134 10.05 1.09 9.14
C ASP A 134 9.80 1.64 7.73
N CYS A 135 9.07 0.88 6.93
CA CYS A 135 8.61 1.30 5.62
C CYS A 135 7.14 0.96 5.44
N VAL A 136 6.34 1.93 5.04
CA VAL A 136 4.91 1.77 4.71
C VAL A 136 4.74 1.87 3.20
N VAL A 137 4.15 0.85 2.58
CA VAL A 137 3.78 0.86 1.17
C VAL A 137 2.26 0.86 1.05
N ILE A 138 1.71 1.91 0.43
CA ILE A 138 0.28 2.02 0.12
C ILE A 138 0.11 1.68 -1.35
N ALA A 139 -0.46 0.51 -1.64
CA ALA A 139 -0.51 -0.06 -2.98
C ALA A 139 -1.93 -0.18 -3.53
N GLY A 140 -2.03 -0.17 -4.86
CA GLY A 140 -3.25 -0.43 -5.62
C GLY A 140 -3.73 0.75 -6.43
N LYS A 141 -3.94 1.92 -5.82
CA LYS A 141 -4.51 3.10 -6.46
C LYS A 141 -3.48 4.03 -7.10
N GLY A 142 -2.29 4.12 -6.51
CA GLY A 142 -1.23 4.97 -7.04
C GLY A 142 -1.68 6.42 -7.26
N HIS A 143 -1.83 6.83 -8.53
CA HIS A 143 -2.24 8.18 -8.91
C HIS A 143 -3.77 8.37 -9.03
N GLU A 144 -4.57 7.34 -8.77
CA GLU A 144 -6.03 7.47 -8.80
C GLU A 144 -6.50 8.46 -7.72
N VAL A 145 -7.48 9.28 -8.08
CA VAL A 145 -8.02 10.37 -7.22
C VAL A 145 -9.48 10.15 -6.85
N GLU A 146 -9.99 8.94 -7.10
CA GLU A 146 -11.38 8.56 -6.87
C GLU A 146 -11.48 7.16 -6.29
N GLN A 147 -12.56 6.88 -5.57
CA GLN A 147 -12.95 5.54 -5.14
C GLN A 147 -14.37 5.23 -5.63
N GLU A 148 -14.51 4.11 -6.36
CA GLU A 148 -15.78 3.63 -6.89
C GLU A 148 -16.48 2.74 -5.84
N LEU A 149 -17.58 3.21 -5.29
CA LEU A 149 -18.48 2.49 -4.40
C LEU A 149 -19.71 2.00 -5.20
N ASN A 150 -20.56 1.18 -4.54
CA ASN A 150 -21.71 0.57 -5.20
C ASN A 150 -22.67 1.58 -5.90
N ASP A 151 -22.90 2.71 -5.26
CA ASP A 151 -23.90 3.70 -5.67
C ASP A 151 -23.32 5.05 -6.08
N ARG A 152 -22.01 5.24 -5.91
CA ARG A 152 -21.35 6.52 -6.12
C ARG A 152 -19.84 6.40 -6.30
N VAL A 153 -19.28 7.43 -6.90
CA VAL A 153 -17.83 7.69 -6.91
C VAL A 153 -17.53 8.82 -5.95
N ILE A 154 -16.55 8.67 -5.11
CA ILE A 154 -16.11 9.69 -4.16
C ILE A 154 -14.67 10.12 -4.46
N PRO A 155 -14.31 11.39 -4.22
CA PRO A 155 -12.91 11.81 -4.24
C PRO A 155 -12.10 11.03 -3.21
N PHE A 156 -11.00 10.45 -3.63
CA PHE A 156 -10.11 9.69 -2.75
C PHE A 156 -8.71 9.59 -3.36
N ASP A 157 -7.71 10.09 -2.67
CA ASP A 157 -6.30 10.05 -3.10
C ASP A 157 -5.45 9.55 -1.93
N ASP A 158 -4.79 8.41 -2.09
CA ASP A 158 -3.92 7.80 -1.08
C ASP A 158 -2.84 8.78 -0.58
N ARG A 159 -2.30 9.59 -1.48
CA ARG A 159 -1.24 10.56 -1.18
C ARG A 159 -1.74 11.68 -0.28
N LEU A 160 -2.93 12.20 -0.58
CA LEU A 160 -3.53 13.27 0.25
C LEU A 160 -3.92 12.75 1.63
N VAL A 161 -4.47 11.54 1.72
CA VAL A 161 -4.79 10.90 3.01
C VAL A 161 -3.51 10.70 3.82
N ALA A 162 -2.48 10.11 3.20
CA ALA A 162 -1.21 9.87 3.90
C ALA A 162 -0.53 11.17 4.37
N ARG A 163 -0.46 12.20 3.53
CA ARG A 163 0.10 13.50 3.92
C ARG A 163 -0.66 14.15 5.07
N ALA A 164 -2.00 14.08 5.06
CA ALA A 164 -2.81 14.63 6.14
C ALA A 164 -2.59 13.95 7.50
N VAL A 165 -2.19 12.66 7.49
CA VAL A 165 -1.86 11.91 8.71
C VAL A 165 -0.44 12.21 9.20
N LEU A 166 0.49 12.47 8.28
CA LEU A 166 1.91 12.69 8.59
C LEU A 166 2.21 14.14 9.09
N GLN A 167 1.33 15.09 8.81
CA GLN A 167 1.43 16.50 9.23
C GLN A 167 0.92 16.73 10.65
#